data_6e28d7356055271074b4d6fb27e34329
#
_entry.id   6e28d7356055271074b4d6fb27e34329
#
_cell.length_a   1.000
_cell.length_b   1.000
_cell.length_c   1.000
_cell.angle_alpha   90.00
_cell.angle_beta   90.00
_cell.angle_gamma   90.00
#
_symmetry.space_group_name_H-M   'P 1'
#
loop_
_entity.id
_entity.type
_entity.pdbx_description
1 polymer ?
#
loop_
_entity_poly.entity_id
_entity_poly.type
_entity_poly.pdbx_seq_one_letter_code
_entity_poly.pdbx_strand_id
1 'polypeptide(L)'
;EEDLGSVNQVIGDEIQGHFARRAPSVRKSPGVDPNEVINSALAGGVELNVRLTQLEQGFDESRAEMHLDPANLRRVVDTALRINHQPLLIQNFEFAEDADAEVFDLPPLTTAWTSTLKGLDTRLNPGVLRPITFEPDAAESRSDLVYLHLGHPILQRAQRLLRRSLW
;
A
#
# COMPACT_ATOMS: atom_id res chain seq x y z
N GLU A 1 24.11 28.92 45.96
CA GLU A 1 24.75 27.96 45.05
C GLU A 1 25.07 26.63 45.77
N GLU A 2 24.13 26.17 46.58
CA GLU A 2 24.16 24.87 47.24
C GLU A 2 22.73 24.38 47.27
N ASP A 3 22.37 23.44 46.42
CA ASP A 3 21.29 22.44 46.73
C ASP A 3 20.79 21.56 45.55
N LEU A 4 21.52 21.52 44.43
CA LEU A 4 21.12 20.65 43.31
C LEU A 4 21.77 19.25 43.33
N GLY A 5 22.81 19.06 44.17
CA GLY A 5 23.50 17.76 44.32
C GLY A 5 22.74 16.74 45.19
N SER A 6 22.01 17.23 46.20
CA SER A 6 21.31 16.37 47.16
C SER A 6 20.02 15.75 46.60
N VAL A 7 19.33 16.47 45.71
CA VAL A 7 18.06 15.99 45.10
C VAL A 7 18.30 14.84 44.12
N ASN A 8 19.37 14.89 43.34
CA ASN A 8 19.69 13.84 42.39
C ASN A 8 20.12 12.52 43.06
N GLN A 9 20.75 12.62 44.24
CA GLN A 9 21.17 11.43 44.99
C GLN A 9 20.00 10.73 45.64
N VAL A 10 19.02 11.47 46.14
CA VAL A 10 17.79 10.91 46.75
C VAL A 10 16.90 10.23 45.69
N ILE A 11 16.80 10.81 44.48
CA ILE A 11 16.05 10.23 43.39
C ILE A 11 16.73 8.94 42.87
N GLY A 12 18.05 8.92 42.82
CA GLY A 12 18.84 7.75 42.41
C GLY A 12 18.64 6.54 43.33
N ASP A 13 18.68 6.77 44.64
CA ASP A 13 18.50 5.72 45.66
C ASP A 13 17.05 5.19 45.70
N GLU A 14 16.06 6.03 45.48
CA GLU A 14 14.65 5.61 45.47
C GLU A 14 14.30 4.78 44.22
N ILE A 15 14.90 5.12 43.06
CA ILE A 15 14.73 4.32 41.82
C ILE A 15 15.41 2.94 41.97
N GLN A 16 16.62 2.87 42.53
CA GLN A 16 17.30 1.59 42.76
C GLN A 16 16.54 0.72 43.77
N GLY A 17 15.97 1.31 44.83
CA GLY A 17 15.19 0.60 45.85
C GLY A 17 13.89 0.00 45.28
N HIS A 18 13.26 0.64 44.31
CA HIS A 18 12.04 0.14 43.68
C HIS A 18 12.30 -1.01 42.68
N PHE A 19 13.43 -0.99 41.98
CA PHE A 19 13.81 -2.10 41.09
C PHE A 19 14.30 -3.35 41.84
N ALA A 20 14.90 -3.19 43.00
CA ALA A 20 15.39 -4.31 43.80
C ALA A 20 14.27 -5.11 44.48
N ARG A 21 13.08 -4.50 44.71
CA ARG A 21 11.92 -5.17 45.33
C ARG A 21 11.00 -5.93 44.39
N ARG A 22 11.22 -5.84 43.09
CA ARG A 22 10.37 -6.49 42.08
C ARG A 22 11.18 -7.32 41.09
N ALA A 23 12.22 -8.02 41.55
CA ALA A 23 12.73 -9.14 40.81
C ALA A 23 11.67 -10.24 40.81
N PRO A 24 11.04 -10.57 39.65
CA PRO A 24 10.19 -11.74 39.61
C PRO A 24 11.10 -12.92 39.90
N SER A 25 10.76 -13.70 40.90
CA SER A 25 11.39 -15.00 41.12
C SER A 25 11.29 -15.77 39.80
N VAL A 26 12.39 -15.89 39.10
CA VAL A 26 12.51 -16.76 37.94
C VAL A 26 12.24 -18.16 38.45
N ARG A 27 11.00 -18.61 38.36
CA ARG A 27 10.68 -20.02 38.45
C ARG A 27 11.48 -20.67 37.33
N LYS A 28 12.51 -21.42 37.69
CA LYS A 28 13.20 -22.33 36.77
C LYS A 28 12.13 -23.24 36.20
N SER A 29 11.63 -22.92 35.03
CA SER A 29 10.91 -23.85 34.18
C SER A 29 11.89 -24.96 33.78
N PRO A 30 11.48 -26.23 33.82
CA PRO A 30 12.37 -27.32 33.47
C PRO A 30 12.83 -27.16 32.02
N GLY A 31 14.13 -27.08 31.85
CA GLY A 31 14.95 -27.27 30.68
C GLY A 31 14.28 -27.29 29.32
N VAL A 32 13.93 -26.14 28.79
CA VAL A 32 13.77 -26.02 27.34
C VAL A 32 15.14 -25.68 26.80
N ASP A 33 15.69 -26.58 25.99
CA ASP A 33 16.99 -26.40 25.32
C ASP A 33 16.90 -25.13 24.43
N PRO A 34 17.76 -24.12 24.64
CA PRO A 34 17.76 -22.91 23.80
C PRO A 34 17.84 -23.22 22.30
N ASN A 35 18.52 -24.32 21.93
CA ASN A 35 18.59 -24.77 20.54
C ASN A 35 17.25 -25.28 20.01
N GLU A 36 16.43 -25.91 20.85
CA GLU A 36 15.10 -26.37 20.47
C GLU A 36 14.13 -25.21 20.21
N VAL A 37 14.22 -24.14 21.02
CA VAL A 37 13.45 -22.91 20.81
C VAL A 37 13.88 -22.20 19.52
N ILE A 38 15.17 -22.10 19.26
CA ILE A 38 15.69 -21.49 18.03
C ILE A 38 15.26 -22.32 16.81
N ASN A 39 15.38 -23.64 16.87
CA ASN A 39 15.00 -24.51 15.75
C ASN A 39 13.48 -24.46 15.49
N SER A 40 12.65 -24.39 16.53
CA SER A 40 11.20 -24.26 16.37
C SER A 40 10.81 -22.89 15.80
N ALA A 41 11.49 -21.82 16.19
CA ALA A 41 11.28 -20.48 15.63
C ALA A 41 11.72 -20.40 14.16
N LEU A 42 12.85 -21.02 13.81
CA LEU A 42 13.31 -21.10 12.41
C LEU A 42 12.36 -21.93 11.55
N ALA A 43 11.89 -23.07 12.06
CA ALA A 43 10.91 -23.91 11.36
C ALA A 43 9.59 -23.16 11.13
N GLY A 44 9.10 -22.42 12.13
CA GLY A 44 7.92 -21.57 12.00
C GLY A 44 8.11 -20.44 10.98
N GLY A 45 9.30 -19.86 10.90
CA GLY A 45 9.65 -18.85 9.89
C GLY A 45 9.63 -19.40 8.45
N VAL A 46 10.17 -20.62 8.26
CA VAL A 46 10.14 -21.30 6.96
C VAL A 46 8.70 -21.63 6.54
N GLU A 47 7.90 -22.16 7.46
CA GLU A 47 6.48 -22.46 7.19
C GLU A 47 5.67 -21.22 6.84
N LEU A 48 5.93 -20.11 7.53
CA LEU A 48 5.30 -18.83 7.23
C LEU A 48 5.65 -18.33 5.83
N ASN A 49 6.93 -18.41 5.44
CA ASN A 49 7.36 -18.00 4.10
C ASN A 49 6.73 -18.87 3.00
N VAL A 50 6.63 -20.18 3.21
CA VAL A 50 5.95 -21.09 2.27
C VAL A 50 4.47 -20.70 2.11
N ARG A 51 3.78 -20.39 3.22
CA ARG A 51 2.39 -19.96 3.17
C ARG A 51 2.24 -18.61 2.47
N LEU A 52 3.14 -17.65 2.71
CA LEU A 52 3.13 -16.36 2.01
C LEU A 52 3.28 -16.57 0.51
N THR A 53 4.25 -17.35 0.07
CA THR A 53 4.45 -17.65 -1.36
C THR A 53 3.24 -18.35 -1.99
N GLN A 54 2.59 -19.26 -1.27
CA GLN A 54 1.35 -19.90 -1.75
C GLN A 54 0.18 -18.92 -1.86
N LEU A 55 0.06 -17.97 -0.91
CA LEU A 55 -0.97 -16.92 -0.97
C LEU A 55 -0.70 -15.95 -2.11
N GLU A 56 0.54 -15.55 -2.34
CA GLU A 56 0.94 -14.72 -3.47
C GLU A 56 0.60 -15.39 -4.80
N GLN A 57 0.98 -16.66 -4.97
CA GLN A 57 0.64 -17.43 -6.17
C GLN A 57 -0.87 -17.54 -6.38
N GLY A 58 -1.64 -17.89 -5.34
CA GLY A 58 -3.11 -17.96 -5.43
C GLY A 58 -3.76 -16.62 -5.72
N PHE A 59 -3.18 -15.53 -5.26
CA PHE A 59 -3.64 -14.17 -5.57
C PHE A 59 -3.38 -13.82 -7.04
N ASP A 60 -2.20 -14.14 -7.57
CA ASP A 60 -1.83 -13.89 -8.96
C ASP A 60 -2.67 -14.74 -9.92
N GLU A 61 -2.91 -16.02 -9.59
CA GLU A 61 -3.82 -16.89 -10.34
C GLU A 61 -5.24 -16.30 -10.36
N SER A 62 -5.76 -15.86 -9.23
CA SER A 62 -7.09 -15.23 -9.15
C SER A 62 -7.17 -13.92 -9.94
N ARG A 63 -6.11 -13.13 -9.96
CA ARG A 63 -6.03 -11.92 -10.80
C ARG A 63 -6.08 -12.26 -12.28
N ALA A 64 -5.34 -13.29 -12.69
CA ALA A 64 -5.30 -13.77 -14.08
C ALA A 64 -6.67 -14.33 -14.52
N GLU A 65 -7.30 -15.15 -13.68
CA GLU A 65 -8.64 -15.71 -13.95
C GLU A 65 -9.71 -14.62 -14.06
N MET A 66 -9.64 -13.59 -13.24
CA MET A 66 -10.57 -12.46 -13.29
C MET A 66 -10.25 -11.46 -14.42
N HIS A 67 -9.25 -11.73 -15.25
CA HIS A 67 -8.78 -10.81 -16.29
C HIS A 67 -8.46 -9.40 -15.78
N LEU A 68 -7.92 -9.30 -14.56
CA LEU A 68 -7.51 -8.06 -13.93
C LEU A 68 -6.12 -7.57 -14.40
N ASP A 69 -5.76 -7.94 -15.60
CA ASP A 69 -4.58 -7.46 -16.29
C ASP A 69 -4.64 -5.93 -16.43
N PRO A 70 -3.55 -5.19 -16.16
CA PRO A 70 -3.43 -3.76 -16.38
C PRO A 70 -3.96 -3.28 -17.73
N ALA A 71 -3.64 -4.01 -18.81
CA ALA A 71 -4.11 -3.70 -20.15
C ALA A 71 -5.65 -3.78 -20.29
N ASN A 72 -6.29 -4.72 -19.60
CA ASN A 72 -7.75 -4.85 -19.60
C ASN A 72 -8.40 -3.73 -18.80
N LEU A 73 -7.84 -3.36 -17.64
CA LEU A 73 -8.33 -2.23 -16.85
C LEU A 73 -8.25 -0.93 -17.63
N ARG A 74 -7.13 -0.69 -18.32
CA ARG A 74 -6.99 0.44 -19.24
C ARG A 74 -8.07 0.46 -20.32
N ARG A 75 -8.30 -0.68 -21.02
CA ARG A 75 -9.34 -0.80 -22.05
C ARG A 75 -10.73 -0.46 -21.51
N VAL A 76 -11.05 -0.87 -20.29
CA VAL A 76 -12.32 -0.53 -19.63
C VAL A 76 -12.47 0.98 -19.49
N VAL A 77 -11.43 1.68 -19.03
CA VAL A 77 -11.45 3.14 -18.89
C VAL A 77 -11.54 3.83 -20.25
N ASP A 78 -10.68 3.47 -21.21
CA ASP A 78 -10.66 4.06 -22.54
C ASP A 78 -12.00 3.86 -23.28
N THR A 79 -12.59 2.67 -23.16
CA THR A 79 -13.90 2.39 -23.78
C THR A 79 -14.99 3.24 -23.14
N ALA A 80 -15.00 3.37 -21.83
CA ALA A 80 -15.97 4.20 -21.13
C ALA A 80 -15.83 5.69 -21.46
N LEU A 81 -14.60 6.18 -21.56
CA LEU A 81 -14.32 7.56 -22.00
C LEU A 81 -14.84 7.78 -23.42
N ARG A 82 -14.53 6.85 -24.35
CA ARG A 82 -14.97 6.93 -25.76
C ARG A 82 -16.50 6.95 -25.90
N ILE A 83 -17.22 6.07 -25.19
CA ILE A 83 -18.70 6.02 -25.21
C ILE A 83 -19.29 7.33 -24.67
N ASN A 84 -18.62 7.97 -23.73
CA ASN A 84 -19.07 9.25 -23.18
C ASN A 84 -18.50 10.48 -23.89
N HIS A 85 -17.95 10.32 -25.08
CA HIS A 85 -17.33 11.39 -25.86
C HIS A 85 -16.30 12.22 -25.08
N GLN A 86 -15.54 11.54 -24.21
CA GLN A 86 -14.44 12.14 -23.48
C GLN A 86 -13.12 11.87 -24.20
N PRO A 87 -12.11 12.73 -24.02
CA PRO A 87 -10.76 12.45 -24.48
C PRO A 87 -10.23 11.17 -23.82
N LEU A 88 -9.39 10.42 -24.54
CA LEU A 88 -8.75 9.19 -24.05
C LEU A 88 -7.57 9.51 -23.14
N LEU A 89 -7.11 8.50 -22.39
CA LEU A 89 -5.88 8.61 -21.61
C LEU A 89 -4.70 8.96 -22.50
N ILE A 90 -3.82 9.82 -22.01
CA ILE A 90 -2.62 10.27 -22.72
C ILE A 90 -1.43 9.52 -22.14
N GLN A 91 -0.71 8.76 -22.94
CA GLN A 91 0.47 8.06 -22.49
C GLN A 91 1.58 9.04 -22.13
N ASN A 92 2.13 8.92 -20.92
CA ASN A 92 3.22 9.74 -20.43
C ASN A 92 4.53 8.96 -20.49
N PHE A 93 5.29 9.20 -21.57
CA PHE A 93 6.54 8.49 -21.83
C PHE A 93 7.67 8.90 -20.88
N GLU A 94 7.68 10.16 -20.42
CA GLU A 94 8.72 10.63 -19.49
C GLU A 94 8.69 9.87 -18.17
N PHE A 95 7.50 9.60 -17.66
CA PHE A 95 7.32 8.81 -16.43
C PHE A 95 7.46 7.30 -16.67
N ALA A 96 7.12 6.83 -17.87
CA ALA A 96 7.16 5.41 -18.20
C ALA A 96 8.59 4.86 -18.24
N GLU A 97 9.56 5.63 -18.75
CA GLU A 97 10.97 5.23 -18.81
C GLU A 97 11.56 5.00 -17.39
N ASP A 98 11.19 5.85 -16.44
CA ASP A 98 11.68 5.76 -15.06
C ASP A 98 10.97 4.67 -14.24
N ALA A 99 9.73 4.34 -14.60
CA ALA A 99 8.89 3.45 -13.81
C ALA A 99 8.89 1.99 -14.31
N ASP A 100 9.47 1.72 -15.47
CA ASP A 100 9.38 0.44 -16.19
C ASP A 100 7.92 -0.06 -16.31
N ALA A 101 6.99 0.87 -16.52
CA ALA A 101 5.55 0.63 -16.50
C ALA A 101 4.79 1.59 -17.42
N GLU A 102 3.58 1.22 -17.83
CA GLU A 102 2.70 2.13 -18.55
C GLU A 102 2.12 3.19 -17.62
N VAL A 103 2.44 4.45 -17.90
CA VAL A 103 1.96 5.63 -17.16
C VAL A 103 1.12 6.52 -18.07
N PHE A 104 0.05 7.08 -17.52
CA PHE A 104 -0.90 7.90 -18.27
C PHE A 104 -1.24 9.18 -17.53
N ASP A 105 -1.46 10.24 -18.30
CA ASP A 105 -2.07 11.47 -17.83
C ASP A 105 -3.58 11.44 -18.10
N LEU A 106 -4.33 11.97 -17.14
CA LEU A 106 -5.76 12.18 -17.31
C LEU A 106 -6.00 13.47 -18.09
N PRO A 107 -6.69 13.41 -19.23
CA PRO A 107 -7.06 14.59 -19.97
C PRO A 107 -8.12 15.40 -19.19
N PRO A 108 -8.38 16.66 -19.58
CA PRO A 108 -9.48 17.43 -19.01
C PRO A 108 -10.81 16.73 -19.29
N LEU A 109 -11.43 16.20 -18.25
CA LEU A 109 -12.72 15.52 -18.29
C LEU A 109 -13.87 16.47 -17.95
N THR A 110 -15.06 16.16 -18.45
CA THR A 110 -16.26 16.95 -18.15
C THR A 110 -16.62 16.91 -16.66
N THR A 111 -17.43 17.88 -16.23
CA THR A 111 -17.92 18.03 -14.84
C THR A 111 -18.52 16.73 -14.27
N ALA A 112 -19.08 15.89 -15.14
CA ALA A 112 -19.60 14.58 -14.74
C ALA A 112 -18.55 13.68 -14.11
N TRP A 113 -17.25 13.84 -14.42
CA TRP A 113 -16.15 13.05 -13.88
C TRP A 113 -15.45 13.71 -12.68
N THR A 114 -15.75 14.97 -12.36
CA THR A 114 -15.06 15.72 -11.28
C THR A 114 -15.04 14.99 -9.95
N SER A 115 -16.13 14.29 -9.60
CA SER A 115 -16.20 13.53 -8.35
C SER A 115 -15.23 12.34 -8.30
N THR A 116 -14.82 11.82 -9.46
CA THR A 116 -13.90 10.67 -9.56
C THR A 116 -12.42 11.10 -9.54
N LEU A 117 -12.16 12.40 -9.73
CA LEU A 117 -10.81 12.97 -9.76
C LEU A 117 -10.33 13.42 -8.37
N LYS A 118 -11.19 13.35 -7.36
CA LYS A 118 -10.83 13.74 -5.99
C LYS A 118 -9.71 12.86 -5.45
N GLY A 119 -8.66 13.51 -4.93
CA GLY A 119 -7.51 12.83 -4.36
C GLY A 119 -6.43 12.47 -5.38
N LEU A 120 -6.62 12.80 -6.66
CA LEU A 120 -5.57 12.67 -7.66
C LEU A 120 -4.60 13.85 -7.66
N ASP A 121 -5.00 14.99 -7.14
CA ASP A 121 -4.13 16.14 -6.92
C ASP A 121 -3.38 16.04 -5.59
N THR A 122 -2.30 16.79 -5.47
CA THR A 122 -1.56 16.91 -4.22
C THR A 122 -1.87 18.24 -3.52
N ARG A 123 -1.65 18.30 -2.21
CA ARG A 123 -1.77 19.56 -1.46
C ARG A 123 -0.79 20.63 -1.93
N LEU A 124 0.35 20.21 -2.50
CA LEU A 124 1.38 21.11 -3.01
C LEU A 124 1.00 21.70 -4.36
N ASN A 125 0.26 20.95 -5.19
CA ASN A 125 -0.15 21.35 -6.53
C ASN A 125 -1.66 21.11 -6.69
N PRO A 126 -2.52 21.93 -6.09
CA PRO A 126 -3.96 21.76 -6.19
C PRO A 126 -4.42 21.99 -7.65
N GLY A 127 -5.20 21.07 -8.17
CA GLY A 127 -5.73 21.11 -9.55
C GLY A 127 -4.80 20.53 -10.61
N VAL A 128 -3.57 20.17 -10.27
CA VAL A 128 -2.68 19.38 -11.14
C VAL A 128 -2.84 17.92 -10.76
N LEU A 129 -3.41 17.14 -11.67
CA LEU A 129 -3.63 15.71 -11.45
C LEU A 129 -2.30 14.96 -11.58
N ARG A 130 -2.07 14.03 -10.66
CA ARG A 130 -0.92 13.12 -10.74
C ARG A 130 -1.13 12.11 -11.86
N PRO A 131 -0.05 11.69 -12.52
CA PRO A 131 -0.11 10.59 -13.48
C PRO A 131 -0.63 9.31 -12.83
N ILE A 132 -1.27 8.48 -13.63
CA ILE A 132 -1.89 7.23 -13.20
C ILE A 132 -1.21 6.02 -13.83
N THR A 133 -1.25 4.91 -13.14
CA THR A 133 -0.84 3.61 -13.67
C THR A 133 -1.85 2.53 -13.28
N PHE A 134 -1.88 1.44 -14.05
CA PHE A 134 -2.67 0.24 -13.74
C PHE A 134 -1.79 -0.87 -13.16
N GLU A 135 -0.50 -0.59 -12.96
CA GLU A 135 0.49 -1.52 -12.42
C GLU A 135 0.75 -1.20 -10.95
N PRO A 136 0.50 -2.16 -10.03
CA PRO A 136 0.68 -1.92 -8.60
C PRO A 136 2.14 -1.65 -8.23
N ASP A 137 3.08 -2.42 -8.79
CA ASP A 137 4.50 -2.35 -8.47
C ASP A 137 5.10 -0.98 -8.79
N ALA A 138 4.68 -0.40 -9.92
CA ALA A 138 5.08 0.96 -10.31
C ALA A 138 4.57 2.02 -9.34
N ALA A 139 3.33 1.88 -8.85
CA ALA A 139 2.77 2.82 -7.90
C ALA A 139 3.33 2.65 -6.48
N GLU A 140 3.77 1.44 -6.09
CA GLU A 140 4.45 1.21 -4.82
C GLU A 140 5.85 1.81 -4.80
N SER A 141 6.56 1.75 -5.92
CA SER A 141 7.90 2.30 -6.07
C SER A 141 7.92 3.83 -6.12
N ARG A 142 6.81 4.48 -6.51
CA ARG A 142 6.72 5.92 -6.78
C ARG A 142 5.47 6.57 -6.18
N SER A 143 5.69 7.45 -5.21
CA SER A 143 4.59 8.18 -4.52
C SER A 143 3.92 9.26 -5.38
N ASP A 144 4.50 9.64 -6.50
CA ASP A 144 3.96 10.61 -7.46
C ASP A 144 2.99 9.98 -8.46
N LEU A 145 2.94 8.64 -8.55
CA LEU A 145 1.96 7.91 -9.35
C LEU A 145 0.73 7.53 -8.53
N VAL A 146 -0.40 7.41 -9.20
CA VAL A 146 -1.65 6.92 -8.59
C VAL A 146 -2.05 5.59 -9.21
N TYR A 147 -2.18 4.56 -8.36
CA TYR A 147 -2.66 3.25 -8.80
C TYR A 147 -4.17 3.25 -9.03
N LEU A 148 -4.57 2.96 -10.26
CA LEU A 148 -5.98 2.76 -10.62
C LEU A 148 -6.38 1.29 -10.46
N HIS A 149 -6.74 0.91 -9.24
CA HIS A 149 -7.29 -0.41 -8.93
C HIS A 149 -8.82 -0.48 -9.16
N LEU A 150 -9.41 -1.66 -9.13
CA LEU A 150 -10.85 -1.88 -9.34
C LEU A 150 -11.77 -1.05 -8.44
N GLY A 151 -11.35 -0.78 -7.21
CA GLY A 151 -12.08 0.06 -6.26
C GLY A 151 -11.94 1.56 -6.51
N HIS A 152 -11.08 1.98 -7.44
CA HIS A 152 -10.87 3.40 -7.69
C HIS A 152 -12.11 4.05 -8.34
N PRO A 153 -12.52 5.27 -7.92
CA PRO A 153 -13.73 5.93 -8.42
C PRO A 153 -13.82 6.05 -9.94
N ILE A 154 -12.70 6.25 -10.64
CA ILE A 154 -12.64 6.29 -12.12
C ILE A 154 -13.07 4.94 -12.71
N LEU A 155 -12.48 3.82 -12.24
CA LEU A 155 -12.82 2.50 -12.73
C LEU A 155 -14.26 2.10 -12.40
N GLN A 156 -14.72 2.40 -11.18
CA GLN A 156 -16.13 2.17 -10.81
C GLN A 156 -17.10 2.94 -11.69
N ARG A 157 -16.76 4.18 -12.06
CA ARG A 157 -17.57 4.95 -12.99
C ARG A 157 -17.56 4.37 -14.38
N ALA A 158 -16.37 4.03 -14.90
CA ALA A 158 -16.20 3.38 -16.19
C ALA A 158 -17.05 2.11 -16.31
N GLN A 159 -16.98 1.24 -15.33
CA GLN A 159 -17.80 0.01 -15.28
C GLN A 159 -19.31 0.31 -15.27
N ARG A 160 -19.77 1.30 -14.51
CA ARG A 160 -21.18 1.70 -14.49
C ARG A 160 -21.67 2.20 -15.85
N LEU A 161 -20.82 2.96 -16.56
CA LEU A 161 -21.14 3.48 -17.89
C LEU A 161 -21.22 2.33 -18.92
N LEU A 162 -20.26 1.41 -18.89
CA LEU A 162 -20.28 0.24 -19.77
C LEU A 162 -21.51 -0.63 -19.54
N ARG A 163 -21.86 -0.91 -18.29
CA ARG A 163 -23.09 -1.65 -17.98
C ARG A 163 -24.35 -1.00 -18.56
N ARG A 164 -24.44 0.33 -18.52
CA ARG A 164 -25.58 1.06 -19.07
C ARG A 164 -25.62 1.05 -20.60
N SER A 165 -24.49 0.94 -21.27
CA SER A 165 -24.41 0.91 -22.73
C SER A 165 -24.69 -0.48 -23.33
N LEU A 166 -24.67 -1.53 -22.50
CA LEU A 166 -24.95 -2.91 -22.91
C LEU A 166 -26.42 -3.31 -22.77
N TRP A 167 -27.24 -2.48 -22.13
CA TRP A 167 -28.69 -2.64 -21.94
C TRP A 167 -29.46 -1.51 -22.62
#